data_4b057f0b7877ee963c086b74341fa963
#
_entry.id   4b057f0b7877ee963c086b74341fa963
#
_cell.length_a   1.000
_cell.length_b   1.000
_cell.length_c   1.000
_cell.angle_alpha   90.00
_cell.angle_beta   90.00
_cell.angle_gamma   90.00
#
_symmetry.space_group_name_H-M   'P 1'
#
loop_
_entity.id
_entity.type
_entity.pdbx_description
1 polymer ?
#
loop_
_entity_poly.entity_id
_entity_poly.type
_entity_poly.pdbx_seq_one_letter_code
_entity_poly.pdbx_strand_id
1 'polypeptide(L)'
;MKKILFLTYVNPYTLLAGDRIYTVNILRSLIELGHSVDLLYYNSEPVQPLIPEQERAGFDRHLALDFNRKSNLRLVISPLPGMVTSRRTSAYLEQIRSWTRDKQYDVAIINHLRMGFCQEALPDTIKTIYASHNAEYLLSLNNYRNERNRMRKLVYAWDAMRTRLFEEKLIKNVDAYTAICEYDLQYLKGIKEIPSALLRPILNGAKRGLNSKEEFLKKIKRLIVVGSFTWGPKAQNIRALVRAFNENNMVSEGFELHVVGRIEEDLAVELKSVCPSIHISGQVIDLEKYYSNCSIALIPEVMGGGFKLKVAEAGMFKKAIFSVKGAITKSNLKPELHFNESKDLDELMVSLIERVKNPDELWQIAELAHKTVNAEYTQEALSNGLKTLLQ
;
A
#
# COMPACT_ATOMS: atom_id res chain seq x y z
N MET A 1 -5.21 28.19 -9.36
CA MET A 1 -5.78 27.00 -10.03
C MET A 1 -4.78 26.50 -11.07
N LYS A 2 -4.39 25.21 -11.07
CA LYS A 2 -3.50 24.58 -12.07
C LYS A 2 -4.34 23.60 -12.89
N LYS A 3 -3.95 23.39 -14.17
CA LYS A 3 -4.50 22.35 -15.03
C LYS A 3 -3.60 21.13 -14.98
N ILE A 4 -4.11 20.01 -14.46
CA ILE A 4 -3.32 18.82 -14.12
C ILE A 4 -3.75 17.65 -15.01
N LEU A 5 -2.77 17.01 -15.65
CA LEU A 5 -2.94 15.74 -16.34
C LEU A 5 -2.51 14.60 -15.42
N PHE A 6 -3.45 13.78 -14.96
CA PHE A 6 -3.17 12.66 -14.06
C PHE A 6 -3.16 11.33 -14.83
N LEU A 7 -2.01 10.64 -14.82
CA LEU A 7 -1.75 9.43 -15.59
C LEU A 7 -1.62 8.23 -14.68
N THR A 8 -2.54 7.26 -14.77
CA THR A 8 -2.52 6.08 -13.91
C THR A 8 -2.76 4.76 -14.67
N TYR A 9 -2.30 3.66 -14.11
CA TYR A 9 -2.27 2.34 -14.74
C TYR A 9 -3.55 1.52 -14.55
N VAL A 10 -4.52 2.03 -13.83
CA VAL A 10 -5.75 1.32 -13.47
C VAL A 10 -6.83 2.34 -13.09
N ASN A 11 -8.10 1.96 -13.20
CA ASN A 11 -9.19 2.73 -12.61
C ASN A 11 -8.99 2.80 -11.09
N PRO A 12 -8.76 3.99 -10.50
CA PRO A 12 -8.51 4.11 -9.06
C PRO A 12 -9.73 3.80 -8.19
N TYR A 13 -10.93 3.84 -8.76
CA TYR A 13 -12.21 3.59 -8.05
C TYR A 13 -12.66 2.12 -8.07
N THR A 14 -11.82 1.22 -8.58
CA THR A 14 -12.06 -0.22 -8.48
C THR A 14 -11.75 -0.74 -7.08
N LEU A 15 -11.82 -2.05 -6.84
CA LEU A 15 -11.63 -2.74 -5.56
C LEU A 15 -10.68 -2.05 -4.56
N LEU A 16 -11.02 -2.10 -3.29
CA LEU A 16 -10.25 -1.55 -2.17
C LEU A 16 -8.86 -2.21 -2.05
N ALA A 17 -7.87 -1.59 -2.68
CA ALA A 17 -6.45 -1.95 -2.58
C ALA A 17 -5.67 -0.70 -2.17
N GLY A 18 -4.59 -0.88 -1.41
CA GLY A 18 -3.86 0.26 -0.81
C GLY A 18 -3.33 1.27 -1.84
N ASP A 19 -2.87 0.79 -3.00
CA ASP A 19 -2.41 1.62 -4.12
C ASP A 19 -3.52 2.48 -4.73
N ARG A 20 -4.75 1.97 -4.76
CA ARG A 20 -5.93 2.68 -5.28
C ARG A 20 -6.46 3.69 -4.27
N ILE A 21 -6.53 3.31 -3.00
CA ILE A 21 -6.87 4.25 -1.92
C ILE A 21 -5.93 5.45 -1.96
N TYR A 22 -4.64 5.21 -2.06
CA TYR A 22 -3.62 6.26 -2.17
C TYR A 22 -3.85 7.15 -3.40
N THR A 23 -4.09 6.55 -4.58
CA THR A 23 -4.37 7.28 -5.82
C THR A 23 -5.63 8.15 -5.70
N VAL A 24 -6.72 7.61 -5.14
CA VAL A 24 -7.97 8.36 -4.90
C VAL A 24 -7.75 9.50 -3.93
N ASN A 25 -6.97 9.30 -2.87
CA ASN A 25 -6.67 10.37 -1.92
C ASN A 25 -5.95 11.54 -2.61
N ILE A 26 -4.97 11.28 -3.49
CA ILE A 26 -4.29 12.32 -4.25
C ILE A 26 -5.28 13.04 -5.17
N LEU A 27 -6.10 12.31 -5.94
CA LEU A 27 -7.07 12.91 -6.87
C LEU A 27 -8.08 13.81 -6.14
N ARG A 28 -8.68 13.32 -5.06
CA ARG A 28 -9.60 14.12 -4.24
C ARG A 28 -8.94 15.38 -3.71
N SER A 29 -7.74 15.26 -3.16
CA SER A 29 -7.02 16.41 -2.62
C SER A 29 -6.70 17.46 -3.70
N LEU A 30 -6.37 17.04 -4.92
CA LEU A 30 -6.16 17.97 -6.04
C LEU A 30 -7.43 18.73 -6.41
N ILE A 31 -8.57 18.03 -6.45
CA ILE A 31 -9.88 18.62 -6.74
C ILE A 31 -10.32 19.56 -5.60
N GLU A 32 -10.18 19.15 -4.35
CA GLU A 32 -10.51 19.97 -3.17
C GLU A 32 -9.64 21.22 -3.05
N LEU A 33 -8.41 21.17 -3.56
CA LEU A 33 -7.52 22.33 -3.68
C LEU A 33 -7.90 23.27 -4.83
N GLY A 34 -8.96 22.97 -5.58
CA GLY A 34 -9.49 23.81 -6.66
C GLY A 34 -8.70 23.70 -7.96
N HIS A 35 -7.99 22.58 -8.21
CA HIS A 35 -7.30 22.34 -9.47
C HIS A 35 -8.22 21.67 -10.49
N SER A 36 -7.99 21.98 -11.77
CA SER A 36 -8.62 21.32 -12.92
C SER A 36 -7.87 20.01 -13.19
N VAL A 37 -8.55 18.85 -13.15
CA VAL A 37 -7.91 17.54 -13.29
C VAL A 37 -8.49 16.77 -14.46
N ASP A 38 -7.62 16.36 -15.40
CA ASP A 38 -7.94 15.40 -16.46
C ASP A 38 -7.32 14.06 -16.08
N LEU A 39 -8.12 12.98 -16.06
CA LEU A 39 -7.71 11.64 -15.63
C LEU A 39 -7.65 10.66 -16.81
N LEU A 40 -6.45 10.11 -17.08
CA LEU A 40 -6.25 9.06 -18.07
C LEU A 40 -5.83 7.76 -17.36
N TYR A 41 -6.54 6.66 -17.62
CA TYR A 41 -6.32 5.38 -16.96
C TYR A 41 -6.60 4.18 -17.87
N TYR A 42 -6.19 2.98 -17.44
CA TYR A 42 -6.52 1.75 -18.13
C TYR A 42 -7.75 1.06 -17.54
N ASN A 43 -8.54 0.52 -18.45
CA ASN A 43 -9.62 -0.41 -18.17
C ASN A 43 -9.05 -1.83 -18.05
N SER A 44 -8.65 -2.23 -16.84
CA SER A 44 -7.91 -3.48 -16.64
C SER A 44 -8.71 -4.59 -15.95
N GLU A 45 -9.99 -4.36 -15.64
CA GLU A 45 -10.84 -5.31 -14.93
C GLU A 45 -12.08 -5.70 -15.73
N PRO A 46 -12.53 -6.98 -15.64
CA PRO A 46 -13.67 -7.47 -16.42
C PRO A 46 -14.99 -6.77 -16.11
N VAL A 47 -15.17 -6.38 -14.86
CA VAL A 47 -16.33 -5.58 -14.40
C VAL A 47 -15.81 -4.26 -13.89
N GLN A 48 -16.16 -3.19 -14.57
CA GLN A 48 -15.72 -1.85 -14.22
C GLN A 48 -16.75 -1.22 -13.29
N PRO A 49 -16.39 -0.93 -12.03
CA PRO A 49 -17.14 0.06 -11.31
C PRO A 49 -16.99 1.39 -12.04
N LEU A 50 -18.09 2.03 -12.34
CA LEU A 50 -18.10 3.40 -12.81
C LEU A 50 -17.45 4.28 -11.75
N ILE A 51 -16.71 5.30 -12.17
CA ILE A 51 -16.32 6.38 -11.25
C ILE A 51 -17.60 6.88 -10.61
N PRO A 52 -17.71 6.94 -9.27
CA PRO A 52 -18.89 7.46 -8.60
C PRO A 52 -19.26 8.83 -9.15
N GLU A 53 -20.54 9.09 -9.34
CA GLU A 53 -21.01 10.33 -10.01
C GLU A 53 -20.49 11.60 -9.33
N GLN A 54 -20.45 11.60 -8.00
CA GLN A 54 -19.88 12.69 -7.20
C GLN A 54 -18.39 12.93 -7.48
N GLU A 55 -17.64 11.87 -7.71
CA GLU A 55 -16.19 11.93 -8.04
C GLU A 55 -15.99 12.32 -9.51
N ARG A 56 -16.89 11.86 -10.40
CA ARG A 56 -16.85 12.17 -11.83
C ARG A 56 -17.00 13.65 -12.08
N ALA A 57 -17.86 14.33 -11.34
CA ALA A 57 -18.09 15.76 -11.44
C ALA A 57 -16.83 16.61 -11.10
N GLY A 58 -15.86 16.02 -10.39
CA GLY A 58 -14.59 16.68 -10.06
C GLY A 58 -13.54 16.65 -11.18
N PHE A 59 -13.74 15.86 -12.25
CA PHE A 59 -12.83 15.80 -13.39
C PHE A 59 -13.36 16.62 -14.56
N ASP A 60 -12.49 17.44 -15.17
CA ASP A 60 -12.83 18.12 -16.41
C ASP A 60 -12.96 17.12 -17.57
N ARG A 61 -12.03 16.16 -17.63
CA ARG A 61 -12.05 15.02 -18.56
C ARG A 61 -11.61 13.76 -17.85
N HIS A 62 -12.19 12.62 -18.21
CA HIS A 62 -11.66 11.30 -17.83
C HIS A 62 -11.83 10.33 -18.98
N LEU A 63 -10.82 9.48 -19.18
CA LEU A 63 -10.83 8.48 -20.26
C LEU A 63 -10.18 7.18 -19.78
N ALA A 64 -10.90 6.08 -19.98
CA ALA A 64 -10.40 4.72 -19.83
C ALA A 64 -9.93 4.18 -21.19
N LEU A 65 -8.71 3.70 -21.24
CA LEU A 65 -8.21 2.96 -22.40
C LEU A 65 -8.24 1.46 -22.15
N ASP A 66 -8.57 0.68 -23.17
CA ASP A 66 -8.59 -0.76 -23.05
C ASP A 66 -7.21 -1.33 -22.78
N PHE A 67 -7.17 -2.29 -21.88
CA PHE A 67 -5.95 -2.95 -21.44
C PHE A 67 -5.89 -4.40 -21.93
N ASN A 68 -4.94 -4.69 -22.81
CA ASN A 68 -4.65 -6.05 -23.25
C ASN A 68 -3.39 -6.59 -22.56
N ARG A 69 -3.56 -7.71 -21.84
CA ARG A 69 -2.44 -8.36 -21.13
C ARG A 69 -1.41 -8.87 -22.12
N LYS A 70 -0.14 -8.50 -21.94
CA LYS A 70 0.98 -9.00 -22.74
C LYS A 70 1.44 -10.37 -22.26
N SER A 71 2.02 -11.15 -23.18
CA SER A 71 2.55 -12.48 -22.85
C SER A 71 3.73 -12.39 -21.87
N ASN A 72 3.91 -13.40 -21.04
CA ASN A 72 5.01 -13.46 -20.07
C ASN A 72 6.38 -13.41 -20.77
N LEU A 73 6.52 -14.04 -21.94
CA LEU A 73 7.75 -13.98 -22.73
C LEU A 73 8.11 -12.55 -23.10
N ARG A 74 7.13 -11.76 -23.57
CA ARG A 74 7.35 -10.35 -23.91
C ARG A 74 7.77 -9.52 -22.71
N LEU A 75 7.26 -9.83 -21.51
CA LEU A 75 7.65 -9.15 -20.29
C LEU A 75 9.12 -9.45 -19.88
N VAL A 76 9.59 -10.66 -20.14
CA VAL A 76 10.97 -11.08 -19.81
C VAL A 76 12.00 -10.54 -20.78
N ILE A 77 11.73 -10.60 -22.09
CA ILE A 77 12.69 -10.19 -23.13
C ILE A 77 12.75 -8.68 -23.37
N SER A 78 11.77 -7.91 -22.90
CA SER A 78 11.74 -6.45 -23.04
C SER A 78 12.95 -5.81 -22.37
N PRO A 79 13.54 -4.72 -22.93
CA PRO A 79 14.55 -3.93 -22.26
C PRO A 79 13.99 -3.11 -21.09
N LEU A 80 12.67 -2.90 -21.03
CA LEU A 80 11.98 -2.20 -19.97
C LEU A 80 11.59 -3.18 -18.84
N PRO A 81 11.43 -2.72 -17.59
CA PRO A 81 10.89 -3.54 -16.51
C PRO A 81 9.57 -4.21 -16.90
N GLY A 82 9.34 -5.43 -16.44
CA GLY A 82 8.11 -6.17 -16.75
C GLY A 82 6.85 -5.39 -16.40
N MET A 83 6.84 -4.67 -15.27
CA MET A 83 5.72 -3.84 -14.86
C MET A 83 5.45 -2.67 -15.81
N VAL A 84 6.49 -2.04 -16.36
CA VAL A 84 6.38 -0.94 -17.35
C VAL A 84 5.97 -1.51 -18.70
N THR A 85 6.65 -2.58 -19.15
CA THR A 85 6.35 -3.28 -20.40
C THR A 85 4.88 -3.68 -20.46
N SER A 86 4.32 -4.15 -19.34
CA SER A 86 2.92 -4.57 -19.27
C SER A 86 1.93 -3.45 -19.59
N ARG A 87 2.28 -2.20 -19.32
CA ARG A 87 1.39 -1.04 -19.45
C ARG A 87 1.71 -0.13 -20.64
N ARG A 88 2.93 -0.16 -21.18
CA ARG A 88 3.32 0.71 -22.29
C ARG A 88 2.60 0.31 -23.58
N THR A 89 1.68 1.15 -24.08
CA THR A 89 0.96 0.99 -25.35
C THR A 89 1.09 2.26 -26.20
N SER A 90 1.04 2.14 -27.54
CA SER A 90 1.01 3.28 -28.45
C SER A 90 -0.25 4.14 -28.21
N ALA A 91 -1.40 3.49 -28.03
CA ALA A 91 -2.67 4.18 -27.79
C ALA A 91 -2.60 5.14 -26.56
N TYR A 92 -1.95 4.72 -25.46
CA TYR A 92 -1.82 5.60 -24.30
C TYR A 92 -0.91 6.80 -24.58
N LEU A 93 0.22 6.58 -25.27
CA LEU A 93 1.12 7.66 -25.68
C LEU A 93 0.48 8.63 -26.68
N GLU A 94 -0.26 8.12 -27.64
CA GLU A 94 -1.01 8.93 -28.62
C GLU A 94 -2.08 9.77 -27.94
N GLN A 95 -2.78 9.18 -26.95
CA GLN A 95 -3.79 9.91 -26.18
C GLN A 95 -3.18 11.06 -25.36
N ILE A 96 -2.01 10.86 -24.73
CA ILE A 96 -1.28 11.94 -24.06
C ILE A 96 -0.96 13.06 -25.07
N ARG A 97 -0.36 12.71 -26.24
CA ARG A 97 -0.01 13.69 -27.26
C ARG A 97 -1.23 14.43 -27.81
N SER A 98 -2.37 13.76 -27.99
CA SER A 98 -3.63 14.40 -28.37
C SER A 98 -4.06 15.40 -27.31
N TRP A 99 -4.17 14.98 -26.06
CA TRP A 99 -4.65 15.86 -24.99
C TRP A 99 -3.73 17.05 -24.73
N THR A 100 -2.41 16.86 -24.83
CA THR A 100 -1.44 17.97 -24.63
C THR A 100 -1.38 18.95 -25.83
N ARG A 101 -1.89 18.56 -27.02
CA ARG A 101 -2.12 19.48 -28.13
C ARG A 101 -3.41 20.28 -27.98
N ASP A 102 -4.46 19.61 -27.45
CA ASP A 102 -5.80 20.22 -27.33
C ASP A 102 -5.92 21.17 -26.15
N LYS A 103 -5.19 20.88 -25.07
CA LYS A 103 -5.24 21.62 -23.80
C LYS A 103 -3.84 21.84 -23.24
N GLN A 104 -3.54 23.06 -22.86
CA GLN A 104 -2.29 23.37 -22.17
C GLN A 104 -2.42 22.94 -20.69
N TYR A 105 -1.50 22.08 -20.24
CA TYR A 105 -1.39 21.65 -18.85
C TYR A 105 -0.23 22.36 -18.15
N ASP A 106 -0.41 22.67 -16.87
CA ASP A 106 0.65 23.20 -16.02
C ASP A 106 1.51 22.06 -15.46
N VAL A 107 0.85 20.91 -15.13
CA VAL A 107 1.49 19.78 -14.45
C VAL A 107 0.96 18.46 -15.01
N ALA A 108 1.86 17.50 -15.17
CA ALA A 108 1.52 16.10 -15.40
C ALA A 108 1.98 15.23 -14.19
N ILE A 109 1.07 14.46 -13.62
CA ILE A 109 1.38 13.53 -12.54
C ILE A 109 1.45 12.10 -13.08
N ILE A 110 2.65 11.53 -13.05
CA ILE A 110 2.93 10.15 -13.43
C ILE A 110 2.76 9.26 -12.18
N ASN A 111 1.60 8.61 -12.06
CA ASN A 111 1.26 7.84 -10.89
C ASN A 111 1.76 6.40 -10.99
N HIS A 112 2.75 6.05 -10.18
CA HIS A 112 3.46 4.79 -10.13
C HIS A 112 4.50 4.60 -11.26
N LEU A 113 5.61 3.86 -10.98
CA LEU A 113 6.68 3.57 -11.96
C LEU A 113 6.17 2.87 -13.23
N ARG A 114 5.09 2.10 -13.13
CA ARG A 114 4.43 1.45 -14.28
C ARG A 114 4.07 2.43 -15.40
N MET A 115 3.81 3.69 -15.05
CA MET A 115 3.44 4.76 -15.96
C MET A 115 4.63 5.66 -16.35
N GLY A 116 5.82 5.38 -15.87
CA GLY A 116 7.03 6.16 -16.16
C GLY A 116 7.33 6.34 -17.66
N PHE A 117 6.85 5.43 -18.51
CA PHE A 117 6.95 5.55 -19.96
C PHE A 117 6.16 6.74 -20.54
N CYS A 118 5.19 7.28 -19.80
CA CYS A 118 4.38 8.42 -20.23
C CYS A 118 5.23 9.67 -20.49
N GLN A 119 6.38 9.78 -19.83
CA GLN A 119 7.30 10.89 -20.04
C GLN A 119 7.76 11.02 -21.51
N GLU A 120 7.79 9.94 -22.27
CA GLU A 120 8.12 9.93 -23.70
C GLU A 120 7.14 10.76 -24.57
N ALA A 121 5.94 11.01 -24.06
CA ALA A 121 4.87 11.70 -24.79
C ALA A 121 4.49 13.07 -24.20
N LEU A 122 5.07 13.44 -23.06
CA LEU A 122 4.84 14.74 -22.43
C LEU A 122 5.77 15.80 -23.03
N PRO A 123 5.25 16.99 -23.38
CA PRO A 123 6.08 18.15 -23.77
C PRO A 123 6.96 18.62 -22.60
N ASP A 124 8.17 19.07 -22.90
CA ASP A 124 9.12 19.62 -21.91
C ASP A 124 8.60 20.87 -21.19
N THR A 125 7.57 21.51 -21.73
CA THR A 125 6.93 22.71 -21.13
C THR A 125 6.00 22.38 -19.97
N ILE A 126 5.66 21.09 -19.76
CA ILE A 126 4.77 20.62 -18.70
C ILE A 126 5.61 20.14 -17.52
N LYS A 127 5.43 20.76 -16.34
CA LYS A 127 6.08 20.28 -15.11
C LYS A 127 5.65 18.86 -14.80
N THR A 128 6.61 17.95 -14.64
CA THR A 128 6.33 16.52 -14.39
C THR A 128 6.59 16.14 -12.95
N ILE A 129 5.61 15.47 -12.32
CA ILE A 129 5.71 14.95 -10.96
C ILE A 129 5.56 13.44 -10.99
N TYR A 130 6.56 12.72 -10.47
CA TYR A 130 6.47 11.27 -10.27
C TYR A 130 5.87 10.96 -8.89
N ALA A 131 4.63 10.46 -8.86
CA ALA A 131 3.99 9.97 -7.65
C ALA A 131 4.42 8.51 -7.39
N SER A 132 5.47 8.33 -6.60
CA SER A 132 6.01 7.01 -6.26
C SER A 132 5.17 6.32 -5.20
N HIS A 133 4.84 5.05 -5.44
CA HIS A 133 4.18 4.17 -4.46
C HIS A 133 5.20 3.40 -3.62
N ASN A 134 6.36 3.11 -4.18
CA ASN A 134 7.50 2.47 -3.54
C ASN A 134 8.78 2.89 -4.28
N ALA A 135 9.94 2.74 -3.67
CA ALA A 135 11.19 2.59 -4.38
C ALA A 135 11.18 1.20 -5.05
N GLU A 136 10.75 1.14 -6.32
CA GLU A 136 10.42 -0.12 -7.01
C GLU A 136 11.65 -1.00 -7.23
N TYR A 137 12.83 -0.39 -7.42
CA TYR A 137 14.07 -1.15 -7.45
C TYR A 137 14.33 -1.90 -6.14
N LEU A 138 14.14 -1.24 -4.99
CA LEU A 138 14.36 -1.88 -3.68
C LEU A 138 13.38 -3.03 -3.46
N LEU A 139 12.14 -2.89 -3.92
CA LEU A 139 11.15 -3.96 -3.88
C LEU A 139 11.55 -5.13 -4.79
N SER A 140 11.98 -4.83 -6.03
CA SER A 140 12.44 -5.84 -6.98
C SER A 140 13.69 -6.57 -6.49
N LEU A 141 14.62 -5.85 -5.86
CA LEU A 141 15.83 -6.42 -5.25
C LEU A 141 15.48 -7.36 -4.08
N ASN A 142 14.48 -6.99 -3.27
CA ASN A 142 13.98 -7.84 -2.18
C ASN A 142 13.35 -9.12 -2.72
N ASN A 143 12.57 -9.05 -3.79
CA ASN A 143 11.99 -10.21 -4.46
C ASN A 143 13.08 -11.14 -4.99
N TYR A 144 14.12 -10.59 -5.64
CA TYR A 144 15.29 -11.36 -6.08
C TYR A 144 16.00 -12.08 -4.92
N ARG A 145 16.25 -11.37 -3.82
CA ARG A 145 16.97 -11.94 -2.65
C ARG A 145 16.22 -13.10 -2.01
N ASN A 146 14.89 -13.00 -1.95
CA ASN A 146 14.03 -13.97 -1.27
C ASN A 146 13.55 -15.12 -2.19
N GLU A 147 13.82 -15.07 -3.51
CA GLU A 147 13.43 -16.14 -4.43
C GLU A 147 14.36 -17.35 -4.26
N ARG A 148 13.78 -18.51 -4.02
CA ARG A 148 14.49 -19.78 -3.81
C ARG A 148 14.70 -20.57 -5.11
N ASN A 149 13.79 -20.44 -6.07
CA ASN A 149 13.89 -21.11 -7.36
C ASN A 149 14.96 -20.44 -8.23
N ARG A 150 16.01 -21.17 -8.62
CA ARG A 150 17.16 -20.65 -9.36
C ARG A 150 16.78 -19.98 -10.69
N MET A 151 15.87 -20.57 -11.46
CA MET A 151 15.44 -20.02 -12.76
C MET A 151 14.65 -18.72 -12.57
N ARG A 152 13.73 -18.70 -11.62
CA ARG A 152 12.97 -17.47 -11.27
C ARG A 152 13.89 -16.39 -10.72
N LYS A 153 14.89 -16.77 -9.95
CA LYS A 153 15.89 -15.85 -9.40
C LYS A 153 16.65 -15.10 -10.50
N LEU A 154 17.01 -15.77 -11.61
CA LEU A 154 17.61 -15.10 -12.78
C LEU A 154 16.67 -14.09 -13.43
N VAL A 155 15.38 -14.45 -13.58
CA VAL A 155 14.37 -13.53 -14.11
C VAL A 155 14.19 -12.32 -13.20
N TYR A 156 14.15 -12.51 -11.88
CA TYR A 156 14.04 -11.42 -10.92
C TYR A 156 15.30 -10.55 -10.86
N ALA A 157 16.50 -11.13 -11.00
CA ALA A 157 17.75 -10.36 -11.10
C ALA A 157 17.72 -9.44 -12.34
N TRP A 158 17.33 -9.99 -13.49
CA TRP A 158 17.17 -9.24 -14.74
C TRP A 158 16.15 -8.13 -14.61
N ASP A 159 14.98 -8.42 -14.02
CA ASP A 159 13.92 -7.43 -13.82
C ASP A 159 14.32 -6.33 -12.81
N ALA A 160 15.03 -6.69 -11.74
CA ALA A 160 15.55 -5.73 -10.77
C ALA A 160 16.57 -4.77 -11.40
N MET A 161 17.47 -5.27 -12.25
CA MET A 161 18.43 -4.42 -12.98
C MET A 161 17.70 -3.43 -13.90
N ARG A 162 16.74 -3.90 -14.70
CA ARG A 162 15.94 -3.03 -15.59
C ARG A 162 15.13 -2.00 -14.80
N THR A 163 14.56 -2.43 -13.67
CA THR A 163 13.80 -1.55 -12.79
C THR A 163 14.67 -0.44 -12.24
N ARG A 164 15.89 -0.75 -11.80
CA ARG A 164 16.85 0.25 -11.36
C ARG A 164 17.16 1.28 -12.43
N LEU A 165 17.58 0.82 -13.61
CA LEU A 165 17.95 1.71 -14.72
C LEU A 165 16.78 2.60 -15.17
N PHE A 166 15.58 2.03 -15.20
CA PHE A 166 14.39 2.77 -15.62
C PHE A 166 13.94 3.78 -14.55
N GLU A 167 13.92 3.40 -13.28
CA GLU A 167 13.57 4.27 -12.17
C GLU A 167 14.56 5.43 -12.04
N GLU A 168 15.87 5.16 -12.09
CA GLU A 168 16.91 6.19 -12.09
C GLU A 168 16.75 7.17 -13.28
N LYS A 169 16.46 6.64 -14.48
CA LYS A 169 16.20 7.46 -15.66
C LYS A 169 14.97 8.36 -15.46
N LEU A 170 13.87 7.81 -14.96
CA LEU A 170 12.64 8.59 -14.71
C LEU A 170 12.91 9.71 -13.71
N ILE A 171 13.54 9.41 -12.57
CA ILE A 171 13.83 10.39 -11.52
C ILE A 171 14.75 11.51 -12.01
N LYS A 172 15.74 11.19 -12.86
CA LYS A 172 16.63 12.20 -13.44
C LYS A 172 15.92 13.18 -14.38
N ASN A 173 14.79 12.79 -14.94
CA ASN A 173 14.07 13.56 -15.95
C ASN A 173 12.76 14.19 -15.48
N VAL A 174 12.29 13.91 -14.27
CA VAL A 174 11.13 14.60 -13.69
C VAL A 174 11.55 15.83 -12.90
N ASP A 175 10.60 16.77 -12.70
CA ASP A 175 10.82 18.03 -11.98
C ASP A 175 10.60 17.89 -10.48
N ALA A 176 9.80 16.90 -10.07
CA ALA A 176 9.54 16.59 -8.67
C ALA A 176 9.10 15.15 -8.50
N TYR A 177 9.18 14.62 -7.28
CA TYR A 177 8.64 13.30 -6.95
C TYR A 177 8.05 13.26 -5.54
N THR A 178 7.25 12.23 -5.30
CA THR A 178 6.69 11.95 -3.98
C THR A 178 7.08 10.56 -3.51
N ALA A 179 6.98 10.33 -2.21
CA ALA A 179 7.05 8.99 -1.63
C ALA A 179 6.01 8.84 -0.51
N ILE A 180 5.62 7.61 -0.22
CA ILE A 180 4.69 7.29 0.87
C ILE A 180 5.42 7.28 2.22
N CYS A 181 6.70 6.91 2.24
CA CYS A 181 7.51 6.78 3.45
C CYS A 181 8.89 7.43 3.31
N GLU A 182 9.47 7.79 4.45
CA GLU A 182 10.80 8.41 4.51
C GLU A 182 11.90 7.53 3.90
N TYR A 183 11.85 6.22 4.12
CA TYR A 183 12.82 5.29 3.60
C TYR A 183 12.90 5.32 2.06
N ASP A 184 11.74 5.32 1.39
CA ASP A 184 11.69 5.42 -0.07
C ASP A 184 12.09 6.81 -0.54
N LEU A 185 11.69 7.87 0.19
CA LEU A 185 12.07 9.25 -0.13
C LEU A 185 13.59 9.44 -0.11
N GLN A 186 14.28 8.91 0.91
CA GLN A 186 15.74 9.00 1.01
C GLN A 186 16.45 8.26 -0.13
N TYR A 187 15.92 7.10 -0.54
CA TYR A 187 16.43 6.40 -1.70
C TYR A 187 16.31 7.25 -2.99
N LEU A 188 15.14 7.85 -3.24
CA LEU A 188 14.89 8.69 -4.41
C LEU A 188 15.79 9.95 -4.39
N LYS A 189 15.98 10.59 -3.23
CA LYS A 189 16.90 11.72 -3.04
C LYS A 189 18.35 11.34 -3.35
N GLY A 190 18.76 10.12 -3.03
CA GLY A 190 20.08 9.60 -3.37
C GLY A 190 20.33 9.48 -4.89
N ILE A 191 19.30 9.46 -5.71
CA ILE A 191 19.41 9.45 -7.18
C ILE A 191 19.49 10.88 -7.74
N LYS A 192 18.58 11.77 -7.30
CA LYS A 192 18.55 13.19 -7.69
C LYS A 192 17.85 14.01 -6.62
N GLU A 193 18.51 15.05 -6.13
CA GLU A 193 17.93 16.01 -5.20
C GLU A 193 17.11 17.05 -5.98
N ILE A 194 15.79 16.95 -5.91
CA ILE A 194 14.82 17.86 -6.52
C ILE A 194 13.63 18.06 -5.57
N PRO A 195 12.72 19.00 -5.82
CA PRO A 195 11.51 19.17 -5.02
C PRO A 195 10.81 17.85 -4.76
N SER A 196 10.52 17.55 -3.51
CA SER A 196 9.94 16.27 -3.12
C SER A 196 9.06 16.41 -1.88
N ALA A 197 8.06 15.52 -1.75
CA ALA A 197 7.17 15.51 -0.60
C ALA A 197 6.82 14.07 -0.17
N LEU A 198 6.56 13.90 1.13
CA LEU A 198 5.88 12.72 1.64
C LEU A 198 4.38 12.90 1.45
N LEU A 199 3.79 12.04 0.64
CA LEU A 199 2.34 11.94 0.49
C LEU A 199 1.90 10.61 1.08
N ARG A 200 1.38 10.63 2.29
CA ARG A 200 0.83 9.43 2.93
C ARG A 200 -0.64 9.24 2.58
N PRO A 201 -1.14 8.01 2.48
CA PRO A 201 -2.57 7.77 2.27
C PRO A 201 -3.37 8.33 3.45
N ILE A 202 -4.53 8.90 3.16
CA ILE A 202 -5.45 9.34 4.18
C ILE A 202 -6.12 8.12 4.78
N LEU A 203 -6.11 8.03 6.09
CA LEU A 203 -6.83 7.03 6.84
C LEU A 203 -8.09 7.68 7.43
N ASN A 204 -9.24 7.11 7.10
CA ASN A 204 -10.47 7.49 7.76
C ASN A 204 -10.41 6.99 9.21
N GLY A 205 -10.48 7.90 10.16
CA GLY A 205 -10.55 7.55 11.58
C GLY A 205 -11.78 6.71 11.91
N ALA A 206 -11.83 6.19 13.11
CA ALA A 206 -12.95 5.40 13.60
C ALA A 206 -14.25 6.24 13.60
N LYS A 207 -15.18 5.92 12.72
CA LYS A 207 -16.47 6.61 12.60
C LYS A 207 -17.37 6.41 13.84
N ARG A 208 -17.21 5.26 14.51
CA ARG A 208 -17.97 4.86 15.70
C ARG A 208 -17.25 5.24 17.00
N GLY A 209 -16.12 5.90 16.88
CA GLY A 209 -15.25 6.21 18.02
C GLY A 209 -14.23 5.11 18.31
N LEU A 210 -13.17 5.49 18.99
CA LEU A 210 -12.14 4.56 19.43
C LEU A 210 -12.58 3.85 20.71
N ASN A 211 -12.12 2.62 20.88
CA ASN A 211 -12.27 1.91 22.14
C ASN A 211 -11.71 2.72 23.31
N SER A 212 -12.44 2.77 24.40
CA SER A 212 -11.91 3.27 25.67
C SER A 212 -10.82 2.30 26.19
N LYS A 213 -10.03 2.78 27.17
CA LYS A 213 -9.05 1.89 27.82
C LYS A 213 -9.72 0.66 28.42
N GLU A 214 -10.87 0.83 29.06
CA GLU A 214 -11.63 -0.27 29.66
C GLU A 214 -12.06 -1.30 28.60
N GLU A 215 -12.58 -0.88 27.46
CA GLU A 215 -12.95 -1.78 26.36
C GLU A 215 -11.73 -2.46 25.74
N PHE A 216 -10.60 -1.76 25.64
CA PHE A 216 -9.35 -2.35 25.20
C PHE A 216 -8.90 -3.48 26.13
N LEU A 217 -8.93 -3.24 27.44
CA LEU A 217 -8.55 -4.22 28.45
C LEU A 217 -9.46 -5.44 28.45
N LYS A 218 -10.77 -5.26 28.28
CA LYS A 218 -11.74 -6.37 28.16
C LYS A 218 -11.48 -7.30 26.98
N LYS A 219 -10.84 -6.80 25.93
CA LYS A 219 -10.58 -7.51 24.67
C LYS A 219 -9.10 -7.80 24.44
N ILE A 220 -8.27 -7.72 25.49
CA ILE A 220 -6.81 -7.77 25.39
C ILE A 220 -6.27 -9.06 24.76
N LYS A 221 -7.00 -10.17 24.85
CA LYS A 221 -6.65 -11.45 24.23
C LYS A 221 -7.31 -11.69 22.86
N ARG A 222 -7.99 -10.68 22.28
CA ARG A 222 -8.55 -10.75 20.94
C ARG A 222 -7.59 -10.14 19.93
N LEU A 223 -7.11 -11.01 19.05
CA LEU A 223 -6.09 -10.71 18.04
C LEU A 223 -6.76 -10.55 16.67
N ILE A 224 -6.30 -9.59 15.87
CA ILE A 224 -6.75 -9.43 14.50
C ILE A 224 -5.56 -9.45 13.54
N VAL A 225 -5.72 -10.17 12.42
CA VAL A 225 -4.84 -10.08 11.26
C VAL A 225 -5.67 -9.69 10.04
N VAL A 226 -5.29 -8.59 9.39
CA VAL A 226 -6.01 -8.05 8.22
C VAL A 226 -5.16 -8.23 6.97
N GLY A 227 -5.78 -8.67 5.86
CA GLY A 227 -5.08 -8.77 4.59
C GLY A 227 -5.88 -9.39 3.46
N SER A 228 -5.31 -9.38 2.25
CA SER A 228 -5.76 -10.21 1.14
C SER A 228 -4.83 -11.40 1.03
N PHE A 229 -5.32 -12.59 1.30
CA PHE A 229 -4.55 -13.83 1.41
C PHE A 229 -4.56 -14.66 0.11
N THR A 230 -4.99 -14.06 -1.01
CA THR A 230 -5.05 -14.69 -2.32
C THR A 230 -3.72 -14.77 -3.05
N TRP A 231 -2.72 -13.97 -2.64
CA TRP A 231 -1.38 -14.01 -3.21
C TRP A 231 -0.49 -14.98 -2.43
N GLY A 232 0.25 -15.86 -3.14
CA GLY A 232 1.04 -16.95 -2.56
C GLY A 232 1.85 -16.61 -1.31
N PRO A 233 2.70 -15.58 -1.29
CA PRO A 233 3.44 -15.18 -0.09
C PRO A 233 2.55 -14.80 1.10
N LYS A 234 1.42 -14.13 0.87
CA LYS A 234 0.49 -13.78 1.95
C LYS A 234 -0.27 -15.00 2.47
N ALA A 235 -0.62 -15.95 1.58
CA ALA A 235 -1.19 -17.24 1.99
C ALA A 235 -0.19 -18.04 2.84
N GLN A 236 1.10 -18.01 2.51
CA GLN A 236 2.14 -18.65 3.32
C GLN A 236 2.29 -18.00 4.70
N ASN A 237 2.27 -16.66 4.77
CA ASN A 237 2.36 -15.96 6.05
C ASN A 237 1.19 -16.28 6.97
N ILE A 238 -0.06 -16.38 6.47
CA ILE A 238 -1.21 -16.71 7.31
C ILE A 238 -1.19 -18.17 7.76
N ARG A 239 -0.73 -19.12 6.90
CA ARG A 239 -0.51 -20.52 7.29
C ARG A 239 0.48 -20.63 8.44
N ALA A 240 1.61 -19.94 8.31
CA ALA A 240 2.64 -19.93 9.33
C ALA A 240 2.12 -19.36 10.67
N LEU A 241 1.37 -18.24 10.60
CA LEU A 241 0.76 -17.64 11.78
C LEU A 241 -0.21 -18.60 12.49
N VAL A 242 -1.13 -19.22 11.74
CA VAL A 242 -2.14 -20.14 12.34
C VAL A 242 -1.48 -21.38 12.92
N ARG A 243 -0.42 -21.90 12.30
CA ARG A 243 0.39 -23.00 12.87
C ARG A 243 1.05 -22.58 14.17
N ALA A 244 1.79 -21.49 14.20
CA ALA A 244 2.44 -20.99 15.41
C ALA A 244 1.41 -20.72 16.53
N PHE A 245 0.24 -20.15 16.19
CA PHE A 245 -0.85 -19.92 17.13
C PHE A 245 -1.36 -21.24 17.77
N ASN A 246 -1.52 -22.29 16.97
CA ASN A 246 -1.97 -23.59 17.44
C ASN A 246 -0.88 -24.35 18.23
N GLU A 247 0.35 -24.38 17.72
CA GLU A 247 1.49 -25.09 18.32
C GLU A 247 1.89 -24.49 19.68
N ASN A 248 1.71 -23.18 19.86
CA ASN A 248 1.94 -22.50 21.14
C ASN A 248 0.71 -22.50 22.07
N ASN A 249 -0.31 -23.30 21.79
CA ASN A 249 -1.51 -23.49 22.63
C ASN A 249 -2.25 -22.18 22.98
N MET A 250 -2.25 -21.19 22.06
CA MET A 250 -2.79 -19.86 22.32
C MET A 250 -4.27 -19.88 22.69
N VAL A 251 -5.05 -20.86 22.17
CA VAL A 251 -6.47 -21.05 22.52
C VAL A 251 -6.61 -21.41 24.00
N SER A 252 -5.75 -22.31 24.53
CA SER A 252 -5.76 -22.71 25.93
C SER A 252 -5.34 -21.55 26.85
N GLU A 253 -4.52 -20.64 26.35
CA GLU A 253 -4.17 -19.37 27.02
C GLU A 253 -5.29 -18.32 26.94
N GLY A 254 -6.42 -18.65 26.31
CA GLY A 254 -7.60 -17.80 26.18
C GLY A 254 -7.53 -16.75 25.07
N PHE A 255 -6.63 -16.88 24.10
CA PHE A 255 -6.56 -15.98 22.95
C PHE A 255 -7.55 -16.39 21.85
N GLU A 256 -8.14 -15.38 21.21
CA GLU A 256 -8.99 -15.49 20.03
C GLU A 256 -8.28 -14.88 18.82
N LEU A 257 -8.20 -15.59 17.69
CA LEU A 257 -7.59 -15.08 16.45
C LEU A 257 -8.66 -14.81 15.39
N HIS A 258 -8.76 -13.55 14.96
CA HIS A 258 -9.65 -13.09 13.91
C HIS A 258 -8.85 -12.83 12.62
N VAL A 259 -9.13 -13.62 11.57
CA VAL A 259 -8.55 -13.48 10.22
C VAL A 259 -9.56 -12.75 9.35
N VAL A 260 -9.23 -11.53 8.93
CA VAL A 260 -10.16 -10.65 8.23
C VAL A 260 -9.58 -10.24 6.87
N GLY A 261 -10.34 -10.44 5.81
CA GLY A 261 -9.98 -10.06 4.46
C GLY A 261 -10.15 -11.19 3.44
N ARG A 262 -9.85 -10.88 2.18
CA ARG A 262 -10.07 -11.81 1.08
C ARG A 262 -9.21 -13.08 1.23
N ILE A 263 -9.86 -14.22 1.25
CA ILE A 263 -9.25 -15.54 1.37
C ILE A 263 -9.97 -16.50 0.42
N GLU A 264 -9.22 -17.42 -0.20
CA GLU A 264 -9.80 -18.50 -1.01
C GLU A 264 -10.38 -19.58 -0.09
N GLU A 265 -11.45 -20.24 -0.52
CA GLU A 265 -12.19 -21.21 0.29
C GLU A 265 -11.31 -22.37 0.75
N ASP A 266 -10.51 -22.94 -0.17
CA ASP A 266 -9.58 -24.03 0.13
C ASP A 266 -8.59 -23.64 1.26
N LEU A 267 -8.07 -22.42 1.22
CA LEU A 267 -7.19 -21.92 2.26
C LEU A 267 -7.93 -21.74 3.59
N ALA A 268 -9.17 -21.25 3.56
CA ALA A 268 -9.97 -21.09 4.77
C ALA A 268 -10.24 -22.46 5.44
N VAL A 269 -10.59 -23.47 4.65
CA VAL A 269 -10.78 -24.87 5.13
C VAL A 269 -9.46 -25.41 5.72
N GLU A 270 -8.34 -25.24 5.02
CA GLU A 270 -7.01 -25.65 5.49
C GLU A 270 -6.68 -25.01 6.85
N LEU A 271 -6.85 -23.71 7.00
CA LEU A 271 -6.56 -23.01 8.27
C LEU A 271 -7.46 -23.50 9.41
N LYS A 272 -8.75 -23.74 9.14
CA LYS A 272 -9.69 -24.30 10.10
C LYS A 272 -9.35 -25.73 10.49
N SER A 273 -8.77 -26.53 9.62
CA SER A 273 -8.30 -27.90 9.97
C SER A 273 -7.12 -27.87 10.94
N VAL A 274 -6.27 -26.84 10.88
CA VAL A 274 -5.13 -26.65 11.80
C VAL A 274 -5.60 -26.10 13.16
N CYS A 275 -6.47 -25.10 13.15
CA CYS A 275 -7.01 -24.48 14.37
C CYS A 275 -8.50 -24.18 14.20
N PRO A 276 -9.41 -25.08 14.64
CA PRO A 276 -10.87 -24.94 14.44
C PRO A 276 -11.49 -23.70 15.05
N SER A 277 -10.90 -23.16 16.11
CA SER A 277 -11.41 -22.02 16.89
C SER A 277 -11.13 -20.65 16.30
N ILE A 278 -10.30 -20.54 15.26
CA ILE A 278 -10.04 -19.22 14.62
C ILE A 278 -11.29 -18.68 13.92
N HIS A 279 -11.45 -17.37 13.92
CA HIS A 279 -12.54 -16.69 13.26
C HIS A 279 -12.11 -16.15 11.89
N ILE A 280 -12.69 -16.66 10.79
CA ILE A 280 -12.39 -16.21 9.42
C ILE A 280 -13.61 -15.46 8.89
N SER A 281 -13.45 -14.19 8.55
CA SER A 281 -14.55 -13.30 8.14
C SER A 281 -14.56 -12.97 6.64
N GLY A 282 -13.63 -13.51 5.86
CA GLY A 282 -13.59 -13.23 4.42
C GLY A 282 -13.40 -11.72 4.11
N GLN A 283 -13.80 -11.31 2.90
CA GLN A 283 -13.74 -9.89 2.50
C GLN A 283 -14.90 -9.12 3.15
N VAL A 284 -14.56 -8.03 3.83
CA VAL A 284 -15.52 -7.18 4.54
C VAL A 284 -15.50 -5.75 4.00
N ILE A 285 -16.64 -5.06 4.08
CA ILE A 285 -16.77 -3.65 3.66
C ILE A 285 -16.35 -2.72 4.80
N ASP A 286 -16.65 -3.09 6.05
CA ASP A 286 -16.42 -2.29 7.24
C ASP A 286 -15.40 -2.98 8.16
N LEU A 287 -14.14 -2.56 8.04
CA LEU A 287 -13.04 -3.03 8.91
C LEU A 287 -13.15 -2.51 10.35
N GLU A 288 -13.78 -1.36 10.56
CA GLU A 288 -13.91 -0.74 11.88
C GLU A 288 -14.58 -1.67 12.88
N LYS A 289 -15.64 -2.38 12.46
CA LYS A 289 -16.35 -3.36 13.30
C LYS A 289 -15.39 -4.44 13.83
N TYR A 290 -14.46 -4.89 13.00
CA TYR A 290 -13.51 -5.95 13.38
C TYR A 290 -12.38 -5.41 14.24
N TYR A 291 -11.82 -4.25 13.89
CA TYR A 291 -10.82 -3.60 14.75
C TYR A 291 -11.40 -3.25 16.12
N SER A 292 -12.64 -2.74 16.20
CA SER A 292 -13.29 -2.41 17.47
C SER A 292 -13.52 -3.61 18.37
N ASN A 293 -13.59 -4.83 17.80
CA ASN A 293 -13.79 -6.06 18.54
C ASN A 293 -12.49 -6.72 19.04
N CYS A 294 -11.32 -6.19 18.62
CA CYS A 294 -10.01 -6.70 19.00
C CYS A 294 -9.16 -5.58 19.62
N SER A 295 -8.17 -5.96 20.43
CA SER A 295 -7.22 -5.00 21.04
C SER A 295 -5.82 -5.11 20.48
N ILE A 296 -5.46 -6.23 19.88
CA ILE A 296 -4.14 -6.50 19.35
C ILE A 296 -4.22 -6.76 17.84
N ALA A 297 -3.34 -6.10 17.07
CA ALA A 297 -3.18 -6.33 15.63
C ALA A 297 -1.86 -7.06 15.35
N LEU A 298 -1.93 -8.12 14.56
CA LEU A 298 -0.78 -8.94 14.19
C LEU A 298 -0.28 -8.60 12.78
N ILE A 299 1.03 -8.43 12.64
CA ILE A 299 1.73 -8.19 11.37
C ILE A 299 2.76 -9.31 11.15
N PRO A 300 2.30 -10.49 10.69
CA PRO A 300 3.12 -11.71 10.64
C PRO A 300 3.96 -11.85 9.36
N GLU A 301 4.06 -10.82 8.53
CA GLU A 301 4.68 -10.92 7.21
C GLU A 301 6.20 -11.03 7.28
N VAL A 302 6.71 -12.23 7.26
CA VAL A 302 8.13 -12.53 7.05
C VAL A 302 8.54 -12.25 5.58
N MET A 303 7.59 -12.41 4.64
CA MET A 303 7.80 -12.14 3.21
C MET A 303 6.90 -10.99 2.74
N GLY A 304 7.45 -10.18 1.85
CA GLY A 304 6.77 -9.03 1.26
C GLY A 304 7.47 -7.72 1.63
N GLY A 305 7.54 -6.82 0.67
CA GLY A 305 8.13 -5.49 0.81
C GLY A 305 7.06 -4.40 0.62
N GLY A 306 7.46 -3.16 0.76
CA GLY A 306 6.61 -2.01 0.55
C GLY A 306 5.92 -1.50 1.82
N PHE A 307 5.33 -0.32 1.70
CA PHE A 307 4.52 0.28 2.75
C PHE A 307 3.30 -0.60 3.07
N LYS A 308 3.03 -0.84 4.34
CA LYS A 308 1.90 -1.65 4.79
C LYS A 308 0.81 -0.79 5.40
N LEU A 309 -0.22 -0.49 4.62
CA LEU A 309 -1.36 0.33 5.05
C LEU A 309 -2.00 -0.19 6.35
N LYS A 310 -2.10 -1.50 6.52
CA LYS A 310 -2.68 -2.13 7.72
C LYS A 310 -1.94 -1.83 9.03
N VAL A 311 -0.64 -1.45 8.96
CA VAL A 311 0.11 -1.01 10.14
C VAL A 311 -0.40 0.35 10.59
N ALA A 312 -0.57 1.26 9.65
CA ALA A 312 -1.14 2.57 9.92
C ALA A 312 -2.63 2.47 10.31
N GLU A 313 -3.40 1.57 9.68
CA GLU A 313 -4.79 1.29 10.09
C GLU A 313 -4.86 0.78 11.53
N ALA A 314 -4.00 -0.18 11.93
CA ALA A 314 -3.96 -0.67 13.30
C ALA A 314 -3.66 0.45 14.31
N GLY A 315 -2.70 1.34 13.98
CA GLY A 315 -2.42 2.54 14.78
C GLY A 315 -3.60 3.50 14.81
N MET A 316 -4.26 3.74 13.67
CA MET A 316 -5.45 4.59 13.61
C MET A 316 -6.58 4.08 14.51
N PHE A 317 -6.79 2.77 14.56
CA PHE A 317 -7.78 2.13 15.43
C PHE A 317 -7.28 1.87 16.86
N LYS A 318 -6.14 2.43 17.25
CA LYS A 318 -5.54 2.33 18.59
C LYS A 318 -5.39 0.85 19.03
N LYS A 319 -4.72 0.04 18.20
CA LYS A 319 -4.41 -1.37 18.52
C LYS A 319 -2.96 -1.49 18.99
N ALA A 320 -2.71 -2.33 19.97
CA ALA A 320 -1.36 -2.78 20.27
C ALA A 320 -0.87 -3.63 19.09
N ILE A 321 0.20 -3.21 18.44
CA ILE A 321 0.70 -3.87 17.23
C ILE A 321 1.82 -4.84 17.63
N PHE A 322 1.71 -6.08 17.18
CA PHE A 322 2.74 -7.10 17.31
C PHE A 322 3.21 -7.54 15.93
N SER A 323 4.51 -7.55 15.71
CA SER A 323 5.09 -7.88 14.42
C SER A 323 6.28 -8.81 14.54
N VAL A 324 6.58 -9.52 13.46
CA VAL A 324 7.87 -10.19 13.31
C VAL A 324 8.91 -9.22 12.76
N LYS A 325 10.17 -9.46 13.08
CA LYS A 325 11.31 -8.62 12.68
C LYS A 325 11.33 -8.37 11.16
N GLY A 326 11.43 -7.10 10.81
CA GLY A 326 11.44 -6.68 9.43
C GLY A 326 10.06 -6.63 8.75
N ALA A 327 8.96 -6.95 9.45
CA ALA A 327 7.62 -6.79 8.90
C ALA A 327 7.23 -5.32 8.78
N ILE A 328 7.66 -4.45 9.69
CA ILE A 328 7.35 -3.01 9.71
C ILE A 328 8.62 -2.22 9.39
N THR A 329 8.99 -2.11 8.11
CA THR A 329 10.23 -1.45 7.70
C THR A 329 10.03 -0.07 7.08
N LYS A 330 8.83 0.23 6.58
CA LYS A 330 8.53 1.44 5.82
C LYS A 330 7.46 2.31 6.50
N SER A 331 7.43 2.28 7.82
CA SER A 331 6.58 3.11 8.66
C SER A 331 7.46 4.06 9.49
N ASN A 332 6.91 5.18 9.90
CA ASN A 332 7.50 6.07 10.90
C ASN A 332 7.32 5.55 12.34
N LEU A 333 6.58 4.45 12.52
CA LEU A 333 6.46 3.76 13.80
C LEU A 333 7.79 3.05 14.14
N LYS A 334 8.18 3.13 15.41
CA LYS A 334 9.43 2.57 15.92
C LYS A 334 9.15 1.37 16.83
N PRO A 335 9.96 0.29 16.73
CA PRO A 335 9.83 -0.85 17.64
C PRO A 335 9.97 -0.41 19.09
N GLU A 336 9.34 -1.13 19.99
CA GLU A 336 9.27 -0.94 21.47
C GLU A 336 8.64 0.40 21.92
N LEU A 337 8.49 1.37 21.04
CA LEU A 337 7.80 2.63 21.32
C LEU A 337 6.35 2.64 20.80
N HIS A 338 6.15 2.10 19.60
CA HIS A 338 4.86 2.13 18.89
C HIS A 338 4.31 0.74 18.58
N PHE A 339 5.16 -0.29 18.64
CA PHE A 339 4.79 -1.68 18.39
C PHE A 339 5.80 -2.64 19.03
N ASN A 340 5.37 -3.87 19.27
CA ASN A 340 6.22 -4.94 19.79
C ASN A 340 6.79 -5.74 18.62
N GLU A 341 8.12 -5.90 18.54
CA GLU A 341 8.79 -6.66 17.50
C GLU A 341 9.43 -7.92 18.07
N SER A 342 9.12 -9.07 17.49
CA SER A 342 9.67 -10.38 17.84
C SER A 342 10.51 -10.92 16.69
N LYS A 343 11.50 -11.77 16.99
CA LYS A 343 12.41 -12.33 15.99
C LYS A 343 11.68 -13.18 14.95
N ASP A 344 10.71 -13.98 15.40
CA ASP A 344 9.90 -14.90 14.60
C ASP A 344 8.50 -15.07 15.20
N LEU A 345 7.69 -15.97 14.62
CA LEU A 345 6.31 -16.18 15.05
C LEU A 345 6.21 -16.87 16.41
N ASP A 346 7.14 -17.77 16.76
CA ASP A 346 7.12 -18.47 18.05
C ASP A 346 7.45 -17.50 19.19
N GLU A 347 8.47 -16.67 19.02
CA GLU A 347 8.77 -15.59 19.98
C GLU A 347 7.61 -14.58 20.06
N LEU A 348 6.92 -14.32 18.95
CA LEU A 348 5.75 -13.44 18.96
C LEU A 348 4.62 -14.03 19.82
N MET A 349 4.36 -15.35 19.76
CA MET A 349 3.36 -15.99 20.62
C MET A 349 3.76 -15.90 22.10
N VAL A 350 5.02 -16.17 22.43
CA VAL A 350 5.55 -16.02 23.80
C VAL A 350 5.43 -14.57 24.27
N SER A 351 5.81 -13.61 23.43
CA SER A 351 5.70 -12.17 23.73
C SER A 351 4.25 -11.75 23.99
N LEU A 352 3.27 -12.27 23.24
CA LEU A 352 1.85 -12.00 23.47
C LEU A 352 1.43 -12.47 24.88
N ILE A 353 1.77 -13.71 25.27
CA ILE A 353 1.44 -14.27 26.58
C ILE A 353 2.05 -13.42 27.72
N GLU A 354 3.29 -12.99 27.56
CA GLU A 354 3.97 -12.17 28.58
C GLU A 354 3.44 -10.73 28.64
N ARG A 355 3.30 -10.07 27.49
CA ARG A 355 2.93 -8.65 27.43
C ARG A 355 1.49 -8.37 27.87
N VAL A 356 0.55 -9.32 27.67
CA VAL A 356 -0.83 -9.14 28.15
C VAL A 356 -0.95 -9.13 29.69
N LYS A 357 0.09 -9.55 30.42
CA LYS A 357 0.17 -9.43 31.86
C LYS A 357 0.36 -7.97 32.31
N ASN A 358 0.88 -7.10 31.43
CA ASN A 358 1.05 -5.66 31.64
C ASN A 358 0.16 -4.85 30.68
N PRO A 359 -1.15 -4.91 30.79
CA PRO A 359 -2.08 -4.36 29.79
C PRO A 359 -2.04 -2.83 29.71
N ASP A 360 -1.61 -2.15 30.77
CA ASP A 360 -1.44 -0.68 30.78
C ASP A 360 -0.28 -0.24 29.87
N GLU A 361 0.80 -0.99 29.83
CA GLU A 361 1.92 -0.74 28.90
C GLU A 361 1.48 -0.91 27.44
N LEU A 362 0.72 -1.96 27.15
CA LEU A 362 0.18 -2.19 25.81
C LEU A 362 -0.77 -1.06 25.37
N TRP A 363 -1.57 -0.54 26.30
CA TRP A 363 -2.40 0.62 26.02
C TRP A 363 -1.57 1.85 25.68
N GLN A 364 -0.51 2.14 26.44
CA GLN A 364 0.37 3.28 26.19
C GLN A 364 1.05 3.20 24.83
N ILE A 365 1.56 2.02 24.44
CA ILE A 365 2.14 1.75 23.13
C ILE A 365 1.11 2.00 22.02
N ALA A 366 -0.12 1.51 22.19
CA ALA A 366 -1.21 1.72 21.24
C ALA A 366 -1.60 3.20 21.11
N GLU A 367 -1.60 3.95 22.21
CA GLU A 367 -1.84 5.41 22.20
C GLU A 367 -0.75 6.18 21.48
N LEU A 368 0.53 5.85 21.70
CA LEU A 368 1.65 6.48 21.01
C LEU A 368 1.60 6.21 19.51
N ALA A 369 1.34 4.95 19.10
CA ALA A 369 1.14 4.60 17.70
C ALA A 369 -0.03 5.37 17.08
N HIS A 370 -1.16 5.47 17.80
CA HIS A 370 -2.33 6.23 17.36
C HIS A 370 -2.02 7.71 17.16
N LYS A 371 -1.37 8.36 18.12
CA LYS A 371 -1.00 9.78 18.03
C LYS A 371 -0.11 10.04 16.81
N THR A 372 0.90 9.19 16.60
CA THR A 372 1.83 9.30 15.49
C THR A 372 1.14 9.14 14.14
N VAL A 373 0.27 8.13 14.00
CA VAL A 373 -0.48 7.89 12.75
C VAL A 373 -1.49 9.01 12.50
N ASN A 374 -2.24 9.41 13.51
CA ASN A 374 -3.27 10.44 13.38
C ASN A 374 -2.70 11.84 13.05
N ALA A 375 -1.43 12.11 13.35
CA ALA A 375 -0.77 13.35 12.97
C ALA A 375 -0.33 13.39 11.50
N GLU A 376 -0.05 12.24 10.88
CA GLU A 376 0.62 12.18 9.58
C GLU A 376 -0.26 11.66 8.42
N TYR A 377 -1.29 10.85 8.73
CA TYR A 377 -2.15 10.22 7.71
C TYR A 377 -3.46 10.97 7.51
N THR A 378 -3.36 12.30 7.40
CA THR A 378 -4.50 13.23 7.34
C THR A 378 -4.63 13.87 5.97
N GLN A 379 -5.85 14.36 5.68
CA GLN A 379 -6.13 15.20 4.51
C GLN A 379 -5.23 16.43 4.48
N GLU A 380 -5.03 17.08 5.63
CA GLU A 380 -4.21 18.29 5.75
C GLU A 380 -2.75 18.02 5.39
N ALA A 381 -2.14 16.94 5.93
CA ALA A 381 -0.76 16.57 5.64
C ALA A 381 -0.55 16.28 4.15
N LEU A 382 -1.46 15.52 3.52
CA LEU A 382 -1.41 15.22 2.10
C LEU A 382 -1.60 16.47 1.24
N SER A 383 -2.56 17.32 1.58
CA SER A 383 -2.82 18.59 0.86
C SER A 383 -1.63 19.55 0.94
N ASN A 384 -0.97 19.64 2.11
CA ASN A 384 0.21 20.49 2.27
C ASN A 384 1.40 19.97 1.45
N GLY A 385 1.62 18.66 1.39
CA GLY A 385 2.62 18.06 0.51
C GLY A 385 2.37 18.35 -0.96
N LEU A 386 1.11 18.25 -1.42
CA LEU A 386 0.73 18.59 -2.80
C LEU A 386 0.94 20.08 -3.10
N LYS A 387 0.53 20.99 -2.20
CA LYS A 387 0.75 22.44 -2.37
C LYS A 387 2.23 22.78 -2.59
N THR A 388 3.12 22.17 -1.79
CA THR A 388 4.58 22.36 -1.91
C THR A 388 5.09 21.97 -3.30
N LEU A 389 4.57 20.90 -3.88
CA LEU A 389 5.00 20.42 -5.19
C LEU A 389 4.38 21.18 -6.36
N LEU A 390 3.20 21.78 -6.17
CA LEU A 390 2.46 22.49 -7.20
C LEU A 390 2.81 23.99 -7.27
N GLN A 391 3.59 24.51 -6.37
CA GLN A 391 4.19 25.83 -6.49
C GLN A 391 5.19 25.87 -7.66
#